data_4c672e2ab434267722d1d57393368e27
#
_entry.id   4c672e2ab434267722d1d57393368e27
#
_cell.length_a   1.000
_cell.length_b   1.000
_cell.length_c   1.000
_cell.angle_alpha   90.00
_cell.angle_beta   90.00
_cell.angle_gamma   90.00
#
_symmetry.space_group_name_H-M   'P 1'
#
loop_
_entity.id
_entity.type
_entity.pdbx_description
1 polymer ?
#
loop_
_entity_poly.entity_id
_entity_poly.type
_entity_poly.pdbx_seq_one_letter_code
_entity_poly.pdbx_strand_id
1 'polypeptide(L)'
;MIFAAGLGTRLKPLTDNMPKALVTIEGKPLLQYTIERLSAAGFNEIIINIHHFGQQIIDFVDAYNHFGIRIEFSDEREQLLDTGGGIKKAAWFFDDNRPFLVHNVDILSKIDLREVMSHHLNSDVPATLVCSERETNRYLLFNDQKHLRGWINKKTGEVKSPVTGFQPTGYTPLAFSGIQVFHPSLFREMSSFPNRFSIIDFYLSLCETHKICAYKLKKSRILDVGKPESIEYAKQFLQKIR
;
A
#
# COMPACT_ATOMS: atom_id res chain seq x y z
N MET A 1 0.33 -8.83 1.92
CA MET A 1 0.53 -8.01 3.14
C MET A 1 -0.51 -6.90 3.23
N ILE A 2 -1.06 -6.65 4.43
CA ILE A 2 -1.94 -5.49 4.68
C ILE A 2 -1.22 -4.51 5.59
N PHE A 3 -1.13 -3.23 5.19
CA PHE A 3 -0.66 -2.16 6.06
C PHE A 3 -1.79 -1.64 6.96
N ALA A 4 -1.72 -1.97 8.25
CA ALA A 4 -2.69 -1.59 9.28
C ALA A 4 -2.07 -0.86 10.50
N ALA A 5 -0.74 -0.67 10.52
CA ALA A 5 -0.01 -0.03 11.63
C ALA A 5 -0.17 1.51 11.71
N GLY A 6 -0.91 2.13 10.83
CA GLY A 6 -1.08 3.58 10.79
C GLY A 6 -1.84 4.15 11.99
N LEU A 7 -1.37 5.28 12.54
CA LEU A 7 -1.97 5.94 13.73
C LEU A 7 -3.39 6.49 13.52
N GLY A 8 -3.85 6.65 12.30
CA GLY A 8 -5.20 7.11 11.98
C GLY A 8 -5.52 8.56 12.39
N THR A 9 -4.53 9.40 12.71
CA THR A 9 -4.70 10.74 13.29
C THR A 9 -5.64 11.67 12.52
N ARG A 10 -5.76 11.50 11.21
CA ARG A 10 -6.66 12.30 10.36
C ARG A 10 -8.13 11.89 10.46
N LEU A 11 -8.44 10.73 11.05
CA LEU A 11 -9.79 10.20 11.25
C LEU A 11 -10.33 10.46 12.67
N LYS A 12 -9.58 11.17 13.52
CA LYS A 12 -10.10 11.57 14.83
C LYS A 12 -11.40 12.37 14.71
N PRO A 13 -12.37 12.16 15.63
CA PRO A 13 -12.29 11.37 16.87
C PRO A 13 -12.54 9.86 16.70
N LEU A 14 -12.88 9.34 15.51
CA LEU A 14 -13.20 7.92 15.30
C LEU A 14 -12.07 6.96 15.71
N THR A 15 -10.83 7.44 15.61
CA THR A 15 -9.63 6.65 15.94
C THR A 15 -9.02 6.97 17.30
N ASP A 16 -9.78 7.61 18.21
CA ASP A 16 -9.29 7.88 19.57
C ASP A 16 -9.20 6.61 20.42
N ASN A 17 -10.08 5.64 20.18
CA ASN A 17 -10.19 4.39 20.97
C ASN A 17 -10.09 3.11 20.12
N MET A 18 -9.82 3.23 18.81
CA MET A 18 -9.68 2.07 17.92
C MET A 18 -8.67 2.33 16.81
N PRO A 19 -8.06 1.27 16.25
CA PRO A 19 -7.16 1.44 15.10
C PRO A 19 -7.97 1.83 13.85
N LYS A 20 -7.36 2.58 12.94
CA LYS A 20 -7.97 2.95 11.66
C LYS A 20 -8.54 1.75 10.89
N ALA A 21 -7.87 0.62 10.98
CA ALA A 21 -8.26 -0.64 10.33
C ALA A 21 -9.65 -1.13 10.74
N LEU A 22 -10.11 -0.77 11.94
CA LEU A 22 -11.42 -1.16 12.48
C LEU A 22 -12.50 -0.08 12.32
N VAL A 23 -12.18 1.07 11.74
CA VAL A 23 -13.22 2.06 11.36
C VAL A 23 -14.18 1.42 10.37
N THR A 24 -15.49 1.55 10.65
CA THR A 24 -16.54 0.86 9.89
C THR A 24 -17.16 1.75 8.81
N ILE A 25 -17.50 1.12 7.69
CA ILE A 25 -18.34 1.70 6.65
C ILE A 25 -19.52 0.76 6.44
N GLU A 26 -20.75 1.25 6.59
CA GLU A 26 -21.97 0.43 6.56
C GLU A 26 -21.89 -0.79 7.52
N GLY A 27 -21.34 -0.58 8.73
CA GLY A 27 -21.21 -1.62 9.76
C GLY A 27 -20.07 -2.62 9.57
N LYS A 28 -19.28 -2.51 8.49
CA LYS A 28 -18.17 -3.43 8.18
C LYS A 28 -16.83 -2.71 8.31
N PRO A 29 -15.84 -3.21 9.08
CA PRO A 29 -14.51 -2.63 9.21
C PRO A 29 -13.72 -2.58 7.90
N LEU A 30 -12.86 -1.57 7.73
CA LEU A 30 -11.96 -1.43 6.58
C LEU A 30 -11.08 -2.68 6.41
N LEU A 31 -10.59 -3.25 7.51
CA LEU A 31 -9.78 -4.46 7.50
C LEU A 31 -10.55 -5.65 6.92
N GLN A 32 -11.82 -5.81 7.29
CA GLN A 32 -12.66 -6.88 6.77
C GLN A 32 -12.87 -6.75 5.25
N TYR A 33 -13.16 -5.54 4.76
CA TYR A 33 -13.24 -5.28 3.30
C TYR A 33 -11.96 -5.70 2.59
N THR A 34 -10.80 -5.37 3.19
CA THR A 34 -9.51 -5.67 2.58
C THR A 34 -9.21 -7.16 2.58
N ILE A 35 -9.44 -7.87 3.71
CA ILE A 35 -9.21 -9.33 3.81
C ILE A 35 -10.12 -10.08 2.83
N GLU A 36 -11.42 -9.82 2.86
CA GLU A 36 -12.38 -10.50 1.97
C GLU A 36 -12.05 -10.28 0.49
N ARG A 37 -11.62 -9.06 0.15
CA ARG A 37 -11.22 -8.74 -1.20
C ARG A 37 -9.96 -9.47 -1.65
N LEU A 38 -8.95 -9.56 -0.78
CA LEU A 38 -7.74 -10.33 -1.04
C LEU A 38 -8.05 -11.81 -1.16
N SER A 39 -8.85 -12.36 -0.25
CA SER A 39 -9.28 -13.77 -0.30
C SER A 39 -10.06 -14.08 -1.59
N ALA A 40 -11.01 -13.22 -1.99
CA ALA A 40 -11.75 -13.38 -3.25
C ALA A 40 -10.85 -13.29 -4.50
N ALA A 41 -9.70 -12.62 -4.41
CA ALA A 41 -8.68 -12.59 -5.47
C ALA A 41 -7.72 -13.81 -5.43
N GLY A 42 -7.90 -14.73 -4.47
CA GLY A 42 -7.11 -15.97 -4.35
C GLY A 42 -5.91 -15.86 -3.41
N PHE A 43 -5.75 -14.76 -2.66
CA PHE A 43 -4.72 -14.66 -1.61
C PHE A 43 -5.22 -15.35 -0.34
N ASN A 44 -4.66 -16.50 0.00
CA ASN A 44 -5.04 -17.33 1.14
C ASN A 44 -4.03 -17.28 2.31
N GLU A 45 -2.95 -16.52 2.14
CA GLU A 45 -1.95 -16.25 3.16
C GLU A 45 -1.75 -14.73 3.25
N ILE A 46 -2.01 -14.16 4.44
CA ILE A 46 -1.96 -12.71 4.66
C ILE A 46 -1.11 -12.43 5.91
N ILE A 47 -0.21 -11.45 5.83
CA ILE A 47 0.42 -10.85 7.00
C ILE A 47 -0.08 -9.42 7.18
N ILE A 48 -0.45 -9.06 8.42
CA ILE A 48 -0.97 -7.74 8.78
C ILE A 48 0.03 -7.10 9.73
N ASN A 49 0.57 -5.91 9.37
CA ASN A 49 1.37 -5.18 10.34
C ASN A 49 0.46 -4.44 11.33
N ILE A 50 0.82 -4.50 12.62
CA ILE A 50 0.05 -3.90 13.71
C ILE A 50 0.93 -2.99 14.55
N HIS A 51 0.34 -1.88 15.06
CA HIS A 51 1.01 -0.95 15.97
C HIS A 51 0.02 -0.43 17.02
N HIS A 52 -0.49 0.79 16.88
CA HIS A 52 -1.42 1.42 17.81
C HIS A 52 -2.74 0.67 17.84
N PHE A 53 -3.21 0.30 19.04
CA PHE A 53 -4.35 -0.61 19.25
C PHE A 53 -4.21 -1.96 18.52
N GLY A 54 -2.99 -2.46 18.34
CA GLY A 54 -2.73 -3.70 17.61
C GLY A 54 -3.47 -4.92 18.17
N GLN A 55 -3.69 -4.99 19.50
CA GLN A 55 -4.45 -6.08 20.11
C GLN A 55 -5.89 -6.15 19.60
N GLN A 56 -6.56 -5.01 19.39
CA GLN A 56 -7.92 -4.99 18.84
C GLN A 56 -7.98 -5.58 17.41
N ILE A 57 -6.91 -5.42 16.63
CA ILE A 57 -6.81 -6.04 15.29
C ILE A 57 -6.70 -7.56 15.41
N ILE A 58 -5.86 -8.05 16.34
CA ILE A 58 -5.71 -9.49 16.61
C ILE A 58 -7.05 -10.06 17.06
N ASP A 59 -7.67 -9.49 18.10
CA ASP A 59 -8.95 -9.93 18.65
C ASP A 59 -10.06 -9.96 17.59
N PHE A 60 -10.07 -8.98 16.68
CA PHE A 60 -11.01 -8.94 15.57
C PHE A 60 -10.78 -10.09 14.59
N VAL A 61 -9.56 -10.37 14.19
CA VAL A 61 -9.23 -11.45 13.26
C VAL A 61 -9.53 -12.81 13.86
N ASP A 62 -9.23 -13.00 15.15
CA ASP A 62 -9.52 -14.23 15.91
C ASP A 62 -11.03 -14.46 16.03
N ALA A 63 -11.81 -13.41 16.33
CA ALA A 63 -13.27 -13.49 16.41
C ALA A 63 -13.94 -13.92 15.09
N TYR A 64 -13.29 -13.69 13.95
CA TYR A 64 -13.74 -14.13 12.64
C TYR A 64 -13.05 -15.43 12.17
N ASN A 65 -12.41 -16.19 13.10
CA ASN A 65 -11.70 -17.43 12.78
C ASN A 65 -10.75 -17.27 11.59
N HIS A 66 -9.93 -16.19 11.62
CA HIS A 66 -8.97 -15.82 10.57
C HIS A 66 -9.58 -15.79 9.15
N PHE A 67 -10.90 -15.60 9.03
CA PHE A 67 -11.63 -15.62 7.74
C PHE A 67 -11.43 -16.92 6.95
N GLY A 68 -11.08 -18.02 7.63
CA GLY A 68 -10.80 -19.32 7.02
C GLY A 68 -9.53 -19.40 6.19
N ILE A 69 -8.60 -18.46 6.36
CA ILE A 69 -7.30 -18.41 5.67
C ILE A 69 -6.15 -18.24 6.67
N ARG A 70 -4.91 -18.40 6.22
CA ARG A 70 -3.74 -18.15 7.07
C ARG A 70 -3.53 -16.65 7.24
N ILE A 71 -3.65 -16.13 8.48
CA ILE A 71 -3.33 -14.73 8.81
C ILE A 71 -2.30 -14.70 9.92
N GLU A 72 -1.19 -13.98 9.68
CA GLU A 72 -0.11 -13.74 10.64
C GLU A 72 0.01 -12.24 10.92
N PHE A 73 0.68 -11.88 12.03
CA PHE A 73 0.86 -10.49 12.42
C PHE A 73 2.34 -10.11 12.47
N SER A 74 2.67 -8.97 11.85
CA SER A 74 3.96 -8.31 11.99
C SER A 74 3.84 -7.22 13.05
N ASP A 75 4.35 -7.49 14.25
CA ASP A 75 4.16 -6.63 15.42
C ASP A 75 5.14 -5.46 15.45
N GLU A 76 4.63 -4.24 15.24
CA GLU A 76 5.38 -2.98 15.30
C GLU A 76 5.03 -2.16 16.56
N ARG A 77 4.41 -2.77 17.61
CA ARG A 77 3.94 -2.04 18.81
C ARG A 77 5.07 -1.34 19.57
N GLU A 78 6.28 -1.85 19.54
CA GLU A 78 7.45 -1.19 20.16
C GLU A 78 7.89 0.05 19.38
N GLN A 79 7.84 0.01 18.04
CA GLN A 79 8.27 1.10 17.17
C GLN A 79 7.55 1.04 15.83
N LEU A 80 6.91 2.14 15.44
CA LEU A 80 6.34 2.29 14.11
C LEU A 80 7.48 2.39 13.06
N LEU A 81 7.48 1.46 12.10
CA LEU A 81 8.60 1.30 11.16
C LEU A 81 8.41 2.02 9.82
N ASP A 82 7.26 2.69 9.63
CA ASP A 82 6.85 3.21 8.32
C ASP A 82 6.70 2.08 7.27
N THR A 83 6.38 2.43 6.03
CA THR A 83 5.98 1.46 5.01
C THR A 83 7.11 0.56 4.51
N GLY A 84 8.32 1.07 4.37
CA GLY A 84 9.47 0.26 3.96
C GLY A 84 9.98 -0.64 5.09
N GLY A 85 10.09 -0.08 6.31
CA GLY A 85 10.50 -0.85 7.48
C GLY A 85 9.48 -1.94 7.84
N GLY A 86 8.18 -1.68 7.65
CA GLY A 86 7.13 -2.69 7.83
C GLY A 86 7.27 -3.88 6.89
N ILE A 87 7.58 -3.65 5.60
CA ILE A 87 7.87 -4.75 4.65
C ILE A 87 9.14 -5.48 5.06
N LYS A 88 10.21 -4.76 5.42
CA LYS A 88 11.48 -5.35 5.87
C LYS A 88 11.27 -6.26 7.09
N LYS A 89 10.50 -5.82 8.08
CA LYS A 89 10.20 -6.61 9.28
C LYS A 89 9.37 -7.87 8.98
N ALA A 90 8.50 -7.81 7.98
CA ALA A 90 7.65 -8.92 7.57
C ALA A 90 8.34 -9.91 6.60
N ALA A 91 9.64 -9.73 6.28
CA ALA A 91 10.36 -10.54 5.28
C ALA A 91 10.33 -12.04 5.57
N TRP A 92 10.31 -12.45 6.85
CA TRP A 92 10.24 -13.85 7.27
C TRP A 92 8.99 -14.61 6.80
N PHE A 93 7.92 -13.87 6.46
CA PHE A 93 6.68 -14.45 5.95
C PHE A 93 6.73 -14.73 4.44
N PHE A 94 7.66 -14.13 3.72
CA PHE A 94 7.81 -14.20 2.26
C PHE A 94 9.08 -14.96 1.89
N ASP A 95 9.17 -16.22 2.32
CA ASP A 95 10.34 -17.08 2.19
C ASP A 95 10.33 -17.98 0.93
N ASP A 96 9.26 -17.97 0.16
CA ASP A 96 9.05 -18.76 -1.05
C ASP A 96 9.58 -18.10 -2.33
N ASN A 97 10.19 -16.92 -2.22
CA ASN A 97 10.72 -16.10 -3.32
C ASN A 97 9.68 -15.73 -4.40
N ARG A 98 8.39 -15.73 -4.07
CA ARG A 98 7.31 -15.31 -4.97
C ARG A 98 6.94 -13.85 -4.75
N PRO A 99 6.60 -13.11 -5.82
CA PRO A 99 6.05 -11.76 -5.66
C PRO A 99 4.79 -11.76 -4.81
N PHE A 100 4.64 -10.78 -3.95
CA PHE A 100 3.48 -10.61 -3.09
C PHE A 100 2.85 -9.23 -3.23
N LEU A 101 1.56 -9.14 -2.96
CA LEU A 101 0.82 -7.90 -3.01
C LEU A 101 0.82 -7.23 -1.63
N VAL A 102 1.08 -5.92 -1.62
CA VAL A 102 0.95 -5.06 -0.43
C VAL A 102 -0.21 -4.11 -0.65
N HIS A 103 -1.10 -4.01 0.34
CA HIS A 103 -2.32 -3.23 0.26
C HIS A 103 -2.51 -2.39 1.53
N ASN A 104 -2.70 -1.08 1.38
CA ASN A 104 -3.07 -0.23 2.51
C ASN A 104 -4.51 -0.54 2.93
N VAL A 105 -4.75 -0.71 4.22
CA VAL A 105 -6.07 -1.07 4.78
C VAL A 105 -7.16 -0.03 4.50
N ASP A 106 -6.77 1.22 4.28
CA ASP A 106 -7.68 2.35 4.04
C ASP A 106 -8.02 2.60 2.56
N ILE A 107 -7.59 1.72 1.68
CA ILE A 107 -7.87 1.83 0.25
C ILE A 107 -9.04 0.92 -0.14
N LEU A 108 -10.15 1.52 -0.50
CA LEU A 108 -11.24 0.82 -1.19
C LEU A 108 -11.01 0.90 -2.69
N SER A 109 -11.14 -0.21 -3.41
CA SER A 109 -10.90 -0.21 -4.86
C SER A 109 -11.81 -1.17 -5.62
N LYS A 110 -12.03 -0.89 -6.92
CA LYS A 110 -12.72 -1.74 -7.90
C LYS A 110 -11.74 -2.45 -8.85
N ILE A 111 -10.49 -2.60 -8.42
CA ILE A 111 -9.42 -3.16 -9.26
C ILE A 111 -9.50 -4.67 -9.18
N ASP A 112 -9.37 -5.38 -10.28
CA ASP A 112 -9.06 -6.81 -10.21
C ASP A 112 -7.59 -6.98 -9.78
N LEU A 113 -7.39 -7.44 -8.54
CA LEU A 113 -6.05 -7.65 -7.99
C LEU A 113 -5.29 -8.78 -8.71
N ARG A 114 -6.01 -9.70 -9.35
CA ARG A 114 -5.41 -10.77 -10.18
C ARG A 114 -4.81 -10.18 -11.47
N GLU A 115 -5.47 -9.16 -12.05
CA GLU A 115 -4.90 -8.45 -13.21
C GLU A 115 -3.61 -7.71 -12.83
N VAL A 116 -3.54 -7.11 -11.62
CA VAL A 116 -2.33 -6.45 -11.13
C VAL A 116 -1.19 -7.46 -10.96
N MET A 117 -1.48 -8.62 -10.33
CA MET A 117 -0.50 -9.70 -10.18
C MET A 117 -0.05 -10.26 -11.53
N SER A 118 -0.98 -10.54 -12.44
CA SER A 118 -0.68 -11.04 -13.79
C SER A 118 0.19 -10.04 -14.57
N HIS A 119 -0.11 -8.74 -14.48
CA HIS A 119 0.71 -7.70 -15.09
C HIS A 119 2.14 -7.72 -14.54
N HIS A 120 2.30 -7.83 -13.22
CA HIS A 120 3.62 -7.90 -12.59
C HIS A 120 4.39 -9.15 -13.04
N LEU A 121 3.75 -10.33 -13.02
CA LEU A 121 4.38 -11.60 -13.40
C LEU A 121 4.83 -11.63 -14.88
N ASN A 122 4.13 -10.89 -15.75
CA ASN A 122 4.49 -10.75 -17.16
C ASN A 122 5.48 -9.61 -17.41
N SER A 123 5.88 -8.88 -16.38
CA SER A 123 6.84 -7.76 -16.46
C SER A 123 8.12 -8.18 -15.73
N ASP A 124 9.24 -8.13 -16.39
CA ASP A 124 10.54 -8.42 -15.75
C ASP A 124 10.98 -7.23 -14.86
N VAL A 125 10.25 -7.03 -13.75
CA VAL A 125 10.45 -5.91 -12.81
C VAL A 125 10.33 -6.38 -11.36
N PRO A 126 11.16 -5.87 -10.43
CA PRO A 126 11.08 -6.27 -9.03
C PRO A 126 9.95 -5.58 -8.24
N ALA A 127 9.34 -4.51 -8.77
CA ALA A 127 8.16 -3.90 -8.15
C ALA A 127 7.22 -3.26 -9.17
N THR A 128 5.92 -3.37 -8.91
CA THR A 128 4.85 -2.73 -9.68
C THR A 128 3.98 -1.88 -8.75
N LEU A 129 3.90 -0.58 -9.02
CA LEU A 129 3.14 0.38 -8.23
C LEU A 129 1.80 0.66 -8.90
N VAL A 130 0.69 0.42 -8.21
CA VAL A 130 -0.63 0.81 -8.72
C VAL A 130 -0.78 2.32 -8.59
N CYS A 131 -0.93 2.99 -9.73
CA CYS A 131 -0.97 4.45 -9.82
C CYS A 131 -2.19 4.94 -10.61
N SER A 132 -2.60 6.19 -10.37
CA SER A 132 -3.72 6.81 -11.06
C SER A 132 -3.46 8.30 -11.34
N GLU A 133 -4.25 8.89 -12.24
CA GLU A 133 -4.20 10.33 -12.55
C GLU A 133 -5.07 11.18 -11.59
N ARG A 134 -5.32 10.70 -10.37
CA ARG A 134 -6.06 11.48 -9.37
C ARG A 134 -5.28 12.71 -8.92
N GLU A 135 -5.99 13.76 -8.56
CA GLU A 135 -5.38 14.95 -7.97
C GLU A 135 -4.80 14.65 -6.57
N THR A 136 -3.59 15.10 -6.34
CA THR A 136 -2.86 15.02 -5.08
C THR A 136 -1.74 16.05 -5.07
N ASN A 137 -1.14 16.30 -3.90
CA ASN A 137 0.08 17.11 -3.81
C ASN A 137 1.35 16.31 -4.11
N ARG A 138 1.31 14.96 -4.03
CA ARG A 138 2.49 14.11 -4.14
C ARG A 138 2.34 13.16 -5.32
N TYR A 139 3.27 13.26 -6.26
CA TYR A 139 3.28 12.44 -7.47
C TYR A 139 4.60 11.69 -7.60
N LEU A 140 4.51 10.46 -8.04
CA LEU A 140 5.62 9.71 -8.63
C LEU A 140 5.76 10.12 -10.09
N LEU A 141 6.99 10.26 -10.56
CA LEU A 141 7.32 10.70 -11.91
C LEU A 141 7.85 9.51 -12.72
N PHE A 142 7.14 9.18 -13.78
CA PHE A 142 7.45 8.02 -14.64
C PHE A 142 7.86 8.48 -16.04
N ASN A 143 8.83 7.78 -16.63
CA ASN A 143 9.18 7.98 -18.05
C ASN A 143 8.12 7.33 -18.98
N ASP A 144 8.30 7.43 -20.29
CA ASP A 144 7.38 6.89 -21.31
C ASP A 144 7.24 5.36 -21.23
N GLN A 145 8.26 4.66 -20.72
CA GLN A 145 8.24 3.22 -20.48
C GLN A 145 7.55 2.85 -19.14
N LYS A 146 6.96 3.84 -18.44
CA LYS A 146 6.34 3.72 -17.10
C LYS A 146 7.30 3.29 -16.00
N HIS A 147 8.61 3.53 -16.13
CA HIS A 147 9.57 3.33 -15.06
C HIS A 147 9.67 4.58 -14.19
N LEU A 148 9.69 4.36 -12.88
CA LEU A 148 9.88 5.40 -11.87
C LEU A 148 11.24 6.10 -12.09
N ARG A 149 11.26 7.44 -12.01
CA ARG A 149 12.46 8.25 -12.13
C ARG A 149 12.57 9.32 -11.04
N GLY A 150 11.46 9.69 -10.42
CA GLY A 150 11.46 10.73 -9.40
C GLY A 150 10.13 10.86 -8.69
N TRP A 151 10.06 11.85 -7.84
CA TRP A 151 8.89 12.24 -7.06
C TRP A 151 8.84 13.75 -6.93
N ILE A 152 7.64 14.29 -6.87
CA ILE A 152 7.40 15.72 -6.67
C ILE A 152 6.27 15.98 -5.68
N ASN A 153 6.45 16.98 -4.81
CA ASN A 153 5.37 17.56 -4.03
C ASN A 153 5.00 18.93 -4.65
N LYS A 154 3.88 18.99 -5.33
CA LYS A 154 3.40 20.21 -6.00
C LYS A 154 3.07 21.36 -5.04
N LYS A 155 2.78 21.05 -3.77
CA LYS A 155 2.48 22.08 -2.76
C LYS A 155 3.75 22.79 -2.27
N THR A 156 4.85 22.05 -2.10
CA THR A 156 6.12 22.57 -1.57
C THR A 156 7.15 22.85 -2.65
N GLY A 157 6.98 22.34 -3.85
CA GLY A 157 7.98 22.36 -4.92
C GLY A 157 9.12 21.34 -4.73
N GLU A 158 9.11 20.56 -3.64
CA GLU A 158 10.15 19.55 -3.37
C GLU A 158 10.18 18.48 -4.44
N VAL A 159 11.36 18.18 -4.95
CA VAL A 159 11.62 17.12 -5.94
C VAL A 159 12.66 16.16 -5.38
N LYS A 160 12.44 14.87 -5.56
CA LYS A 160 13.36 13.79 -5.19
C LYS A 160 13.65 12.91 -6.40
N SER A 161 14.91 12.64 -6.68
CA SER A 161 15.37 11.66 -7.66
C SER A 161 16.83 11.30 -7.38
N PRO A 162 17.28 10.06 -7.59
CA PRO A 162 18.69 9.71 -7.54
C PRO A 162 19.45 10.19 -8.79
N VAL A 163 18.73 10.52 -9.87
CA VAL A 163 19.33 10.90 -11.16
C VAL A 163 19.98 12.27 -11.07
N THR A 164 21.27 12.37 -11.33
CA THR A 164 22.01 13.64 -11.31
C THR A 164 21.42 14.62 -12.33
N GLY A 165 21.16 15.87 -11.91
CA GLY A 165 20.59 16.90 -12.77
C GLY A 165 19.13 16.68 -13.15
N PHE A 166 18.40 15.83 -12.40
CA PHE A 166 17.01 15.52 -12.67
C PHE A 166 16.13 16.76 -12.76
N GLN A 167 15.36 16.87 -13.82
CA GLN A 167 14.31 17.88 -13.98
C GLN A 167 12.95 17.17 -14.07
N PRO A 168 11.93 17.62 -13.33
CA PRO A 168 10.63 16.94 -13.30
C PRO A 168 9.81 17.08 -14.60
N THR A 169 10.23 17.95 -15.53
CA THR A 169 9.59 18.15 -16.82
C THR A 169 9.84 16.98 -17.75
N GLY A 170 8.83 16.59 -18.54
CA GLY A 170 8.92 15.47 -19.48
C GLY A 170 8.59 14.09 -18.87
N TYR A 171 8.26 14.03 -17.56
CA TYR A 171 7.81 12.81 -16.91
C TYR A 171 6.29 12.83 -16.65
N THR A 172 5.65 11.66 -16.71
CA THR A 172 4.24 11.50 -16.39
C THR A 172 4.04 11.47 -14.88
N PRO A 173 3.34 12.46 -14.29
CA PRO A 173 3.05 12.47 -12.86
C PRO A 173 1.85 11.55 -12.56
N LEU A 174 2.04 10.54 -11.73
CA LEU A 174 0.98 9.64 -11.26
C LEU A 174 0.94 9.59 -9.73
N ALA A 175 -0.28 9.55 -9.18
CA ALA A 175 -0.50 9.38 -7.75
C ALA A 175 -0.42 7.90 -7.37
N PHE A 176 0.42 7.55 -6.40
CA PHE A 176 0.44 6.20 -5.82
C PHE A 176 -0.88 5.90 -5.11
N SER A 177 -1.38 4.72 -5.31
CA SER A 177 -2.72 4.33 -4.86
C SER A 177 -2.73 3.42 -3.64
N GLY A 178 -1.60 3.23 -2.97
CA GLY A 178 -1.50 2.40 -1.76
C GLY A 178 -1.61 0.88 -2.01
N ILE A 179 -1.45 0.46 -3.26
CA ILE A 179 -1.39 -0.96 -3.66
C ILE A 179 -0.15 -1.16 -4.51
N GLN A 180 0.61 -2.22 -4.24
CA GLN A 180 1.83 -2.54 -4.98
C GLN A 180 2.10 -4.04 -4.98
N VAL A 181 2.84 -4.51 -5.96
CA VAL A 181 3.44 -5.84 -5.96
C VAL A 181 4.93 -5.70 -5.73
N PHE A 182 5.46 -6.51 -4.84
CA PHE A 182 6.85 -6.50 -4.40
C PHE A 182 7.45 -7.88 -4.59
N HIS A 183 8.62 -7.96 -5.21
CA HIS A 183 9.36 -9.21 -5.35
C HIS A 183 10.38 -9.35 -4.20
N PRO A 184 10.49 -10.52 -3.53
CA PRO A 184 11.41 -10.74 -2.41
C PRO A 184 12.88 -10.47 -2.71
N SER A 185 13.32 -10.51 -3.97
CA SER A 185 14.69 -10.13 -4.35
C SER A 185 15.11 -8.74 -3.84
N LEU A 186 14.15 -7.83 -3.64
CA LEU A 186 14.40 -6.50 -3.11
C LEU A 186 14.73 -6.48 -1.60
N PHE A 187 14.50 -7.56 -0.86
CA PHE A 187 14.90 -7.62 0.56
C PHE A 187 16.41 -7.47 0.75
N ARG A 188 17.19 -7.94 -0.22
CA ARG A 188 18.64 -7.74 -0.21
C ARG A 188 19.00 -6.25 -0.19
N GLU A 189 18.33 -5.46 -1.01
CA GLU A 189 18.57 -4.00 -1.10
C GLU A 189 18.12 -3.29 0.19
N MET A 190 17.07 -3.80 0.85
CA MET A 190 16.61 -3.27 2.14
C MET A 190 17.60 -3.49 3.29
N SER A 191 18.58 -4.38 3.16
CA SER A 191 19.54 -4.67 4.24
C SER A 191 20.35 -3.43 4.65
N SER A 192 20.66 -2.53 3.71
CA SER A 192 21.39 -1.27 3.94
C SER A 192 20.53 -0.14 4.52
N PHE A 193 19.19 -0.30 4.53
CA PHE A 193 18.28 0.70 5.05
C PHE A 193 18.11 0.58 6.57
N PRO A 194 17.85 1.69 7.29
CA PRO A 194 17.53 1.66 8.71
C PRO A 194 16.26 0.85 8.98
N ASN A 195 15.91 0.64 10.26
CA ASN A 195 14.68 -0.10 10.59
C ASN A 195 13.41 0.67 10.19
N ARG A 196 13.45 2.01 10.24
CA ARG A 196 12.31 2.88 9.89
C ARG A 196 12.62 3.67 8.62
N PHE A 197 11.86 3.44 7.56
CA PHE A 197 11.97 4.18 6.30
C PHE A 197 10.69 4.06 5.46
N SER A 198 10.50 5.02 4.55
CA SER A 198 9.41 5.02 3.58
C SER A 198 9.71 4.08 2.42
N ILE A 199 8.72 3.27 2.00
CA ILE A 199 8.85 2.43 0.80
C ILE A 199 9.04 3.28 -0.46
N ILE A 200 8.52 4.50 -0.50
CA ILE A 200 8.70 5.41 -1.64
C ILE A 200 10.15 5.88 -1.72
N ASP A 201 10.76 6.26 -0.59
CA ASP A 201 12.17 6.65 -0.58
C ASP A 201 13.09 5.47 -0.97
N PHE A 202 12.72 4.25 -0.57
CA PHE A 202 13.40 3.03 -1.01
C PHE A 202 13.31 2.84 -2.54
N TYR A 203 12.11 2.94 -3.13
CA TYR A 203 11.97 2.81 -4.58
C TYR A 203 12.70 3.92 -5.34
N LEU A 204 12.70 5.13 -4.81
CA LEU A 204 13.45 6.23 -5.41
C LEU A 204 14.95 5.97 -5.39
N SER A 205 15.51 5.43 -4.31
CA SER A 205 16.94 5.09 -4.25
C SER A 205 17.35 4.03 -5.27
N LEU A 206 16.42 3.17 -5.68
CA LEU A 206 16.66 2.07 -6.63
C LEU A 206 16.30 2.40 -8.08
N CYS A 207 15.52 3.45 -8.35
CA CYS A 207 14.89 3.65 -9.67
C CYS A 207 15.88 3.98 -10.82
N GLU A 208 17.16 4.19 -10.52
CA GLU A 208 18.21 4.31 -11.52
C GLU A 208 18.74 2.95 -11.98
N THR A 209 18.87 2.00 -11.05
CA THR A 209 19.43 0.66 -11.28
C THR A 209 18.36 -0.42 -11.48
N HIS A 210 17.17 -0.22 -10.95
CA HIS A 210 16.05 -1.18 -11.00
C HIS A 210 14.83 -0.57 -11.72
N LYS A 211 14.14 -1.40 -12.49
CA LYS A 211 12.90 -1.00 -13.19
C LYS A 211 11.72 -1.09 -12.25
N ILE A 212 11.38 0.00 -11.54
CA ILE A 212 10.16 0.07 -10.74
C ILE A 212 9.04 0.60 -11.64
N CYS A 213 8.00 -0.21 -11.91
CA CYS A 213 6.99 0.12 -12.92
C CYS A 213 5.67 0.63 -12.34
N ALA A 214 4.97 1.47 -13.11
CA ALA A 214 3.60 1.85 -12.84
C ALA A 214 2.61 0.90 -13.53
N TYR A 215 1.65 0.37 -12.75
CA TYR A 215 0.36 -0.14 -13.27
C TYR A 215 -0.64 1.01 -13.23
N LYS A 216 -0.87 1.65 -14.39
CA LYS A 216 -1.74 2.83 -14.48
C LYS A 216 -3.21 2.41 -14.54
N LEU A 217 -3.98 2.86 -13.56
CA LEU A 217 -5.43 2.65 -13.52
C LEU A 217 -6.18 3.58 -14.48
N LYS A 218 -7.19 3.04 -15.14
CA LYS A 218 -8.25 3.84 -15.75
C LYS A 218 -9.06 4.52 -14.65
N LYS A 219 -9.52 5.76 -14.87
CA LYS A 219 -10.13 6.67 -13.87
C LYS A 219 -11.09 6.02 -12.86
N SER A 220 -11.12 6.57 -11.64
CA SER A 220 -12.14 6.40 -10.56
C SER A 220 -12.37 5.00 -9.99
N ARG A 221 -11.33 4.16 -9.88
CA ARG A 221 -11.46 2.81 -9.29
C ARG A 221 -10.91 2.69 -7.87
N ILE A 222 -10.50 3.80 -7.26
CA ILE A 222 -9.89 3.83 -5.92
C ILE A 222 -10.45 4.97 -5.09
N LEU A 223 -10.68 4.69 -3.81
CA LEU A 223 -11.01 5.66 -2.79
C LEU A 223 -10.10 5.46 -1.57
N ASP A 224 -9.40 6.53 -1.17
CA ASP A 224 -8.64 6.62 0.08
C ASP A 224 -9.57 7.06 1.22
N VAL A 225 -9.78 6.18 2.19
CA VAL A 225 -10.60 6.44 3.39
C VAL A 225 -9.69 6.95 4.52
N GLY A 226 -8.97 8.02 4.24
CA GLY A 226 -8.01 8.63 5.15
C GLY A 226 -8.52 9.84 5.91
N LYS A 227 -9.75 10.31 5.65
CA LYS A 227 -10.35 11.51 6.25
C LYS A 227 -11.82 11.27 6.58
N PRO A 228 -12.41 11.97 7.57
CA PRO A 228 -13.82 11.82 7.93
C PRO A 228 -14.76 12.00 6.73
N GLU A 229 -14.51 12.99 5.87
CA GLU A 229 -15.35 13.27 4.70
C GLU A 229 -15.37 12.10 3.71
N SER A 230 -14.27 11.32 3.64
CA SER A 230 -14.18 10.17 2.73
C SER A 230 -15.05 8.98 3.16
N ILE A 231 -15.54 8.94 4.42
CA ILE A 231 -16.42 7.86 4.89
C ILE A 231 -17.78 7.91 4.19
N GLU A 232 -18.36 9.09 4.01
CA GLU A 232 -19.63 9.22 3.31
C GLU A 232 -19.49 8.86 1.80
N TYR A 233 -18.40 9.32 1.18
CA TYR A 233 -18.06 8.89 -0.20
C TYR A 233 -17.83 7.39 -0.30
N ALA A 234 -17.30 6.75 0.75
CA ALA A 234 -17.07 5.32 0.77
C ALA A 234 -18.37 4.50 0.72
N LYS A 235 -19.44 4.95 1.40
CA LYS A 235 -20.76 4.32 1.30
C LYS A 235 -21.25 4.29 -0.14
N GLN A 236 -21.24 5.46 -0.81
CA GLN A 236 -21.65 5.57 -2.22
C GLN A 236 -20.74 4.75 -3.15
N PHE A 237 -19.44 4.71 -2.85
CA PHE A 237 -18.48 3.94 -3.62
C PHE A 237 -18.74 2.43 -3.53
N LEU A 238 -19.07 1.92 -2.33
CA LEU A 238 -19.39 0.51 -2.10
C LEU A 238 -20.71 0.09 -2.74
N GLN A 239 -21.74 0.93 -2.72
CA GLN A 239 -23.01 0.66 -3.41
C GLN A 239 -22.85 0.47 -4.93
N LYS A 240 -21.87 1.11 -5.53
CA LYS A 240 -21.52 0.96 -6.95
C LYS A 240 -20.62 -0.26 -7.25
N ILE A 241 -20.21 -1.02 -6.21
CA ILE A 241 -19.39 -2.23 -6.34
C ILE A 241 -20.23 -3.51 -6.21
N ARG A 242 -21.38 -3.41 -5.52
CA ARG A 242 -22.38 -4.50 -5.46
C ARG A 242 -23.10 -4.61 -6.81
#